data_b84ef981820d8dc9c1375fbaf40e28e2
#
_entry.id   b84ef981820d8dc9c1375fbaf40e28e2
#
_cell.length_a   1.000
_cell.length_b   1.000
_cell.length_c   1.000
_cell.angle_alpha   90.00
_cell.angle_beta   90.00
_cell.angle_gamma   90.00
#
_symmetry.space_group_name_H-M   'P 1'
#
loop_
_entity.id
_entity.type
_entity.pdbx_description
1 polymer ?
#
loop_
_entity_poly.entity_id
_entity_poly.type
_entity_poly.pdbx_seq_one_letter_code
_entity_poly.pdbx_strand_id
1 'polypeptide(L)'
;GRLWVVQYTQYPDPAGLKRLSRDKVWRVSYEKLPPPPPHIKGSPYRGTDKITIHEDTNNDGVYDKHKVFVDGLNMATSVAHDAKGVWVTNPPYLIYYKDENSDDIPDGNPEVHLTGFGLEDSHSIANSLVVGADGWIYGAQGSTVSASIIENLSKDKGPPIVSMGQNIWRYNPHRNKYEIFAEGGGNAFGVELDSKGRIYSGHNGGDTRGFHYVKGSYYQKNW
;
A
#
# COMPACT_ATOMS: atom_id res chain seq x y z
N GLY A 1 -11.92 11.22 18.58
CA GLY A 1 -11.67 10.72 17.24
C GLY A 1 -11.08 9.33 17.23
N ARG A 2 -10.98 8.72 16.06
CA ARG A 2 -10.43 7.38 15.89
C ARG A 2 -9.17 7.43 15.02
N LEU A 3 -8.13 6.71 15.41
CA LEU A 3 -6.89 6.59 14.70
C LEU A 3 -6.72 5.14 14.22
N TRP A 4 -6.54 4.94 12.92
CA TRP A 4 -6.19 3.66 12.31
C TRP A 4 -4.69 3.59 12.09
N VAL A 5 -4.07 2.53 12.60
CA VAL A 5 -2.62 2.41 12.65
C VAL A 5 -2.17 1.10 12.03
N VAL A 6 -1.23 1.19 11.11
CA VAL A 6 -0.45 0.03 10.66
C VAL A 6 0.68 -0.20 11.66
N GLN A 7 0.66 -1.33 12.33
CA GLN A 7 1.80 -1.78 13.14
C GLN A 7 2.75 -2.57 12.24
N TYR A 8 3.76 -1.90 11.73
CA TYR A 8 4.75 -2.44 10.79
C TYR A 8 5.86 -3.18 11.53
N THR A 9 5.54 -4.33 12.10
CA THR A 9 6.44 -5.12 12.97
C THR A 9 7.28 -6.15 12.21
N GLN A 10 6.88 -6.46 10.96
CA GLN A 10 7.59 -7.43 10.11
C GLN A 10 8.83 -6.85 9.42
N TYR A 11 8.93 -5.53 9.34
CA TYR A 11 10.10 -4.85 8.75
C TYR A 11 11.41 -5.32 9.41
N PRO A 12 12.53 -5.48 8.68
CA PRO A 12 12.68 -5.14 7.25
C PRO A 12 12.48 -6.31 6.28
N ASP A 13 12.34 -7.50 6.75
CA ASP A 13 12.30 -8.70 5.91
C ASP A 13 10.93 -9.37 5.96
N PRO A 14 10.30 -9.65 4.79
CA PRO A 14 9.04 -10.36 4.75
C PRO A 14 9.16 -11.79 5.28
N ALA A 15 8.18 -12.22 6.09
CA ALA A 15 8.10 -13.59 6.57
C ALA A 15 7.84 -14.58 5.43
N GLY A 16 8.35 -15.79 5.57
CA GLY A 16 8.03 -16.93 4.70
C GLY A 16 8.57 -16.85 3.28
N LEU A 17 9.38 -15.84 2.96
CA LEU A 17 10.03 -15.74 1.66
C LEU A 17 11.50 -16.13 1.78
N LYS A 18 11.92 -17.01 0.86
CA LYS A 18 13.33 -17.37 0.74
C LYS A 18 14.07 -16.33 -0.08
N ARG A 19 15.01 -15.66 0.57
CA ARG A 19 15.91 -14.73 -0.08
C ARG A 19 16.87 -15.48 -1.01
N LEU A 20 16.94 -15.06 -2.27
CA LEU A 20 17.86 -15.62 -3.26
C LEU A 20 19.15 -14.82 -3.33
N SER A 21 19.04 -13.50 -3.39
CA SER A 21 20.20 -12.62 -3.50
C SER A 21 19.93 -11.25 -2.90
N ARG A 22 21.01 -10.53 -2.65
CA ARG A 22 20.98 -9.10 -2.29
C ARG A 22 22.04 -8.40 -3.12
N ASP A 23 21.64 -7.32 -3.78
CA ASP A 23 22.61 -6.49 -4.49
C ASP A 23 23.47 -5.66 -3.52
N LYS A 24 24.44 -4.94 -4.05
CA LYS A 24 25.35 -4.11 -3.26
C LYS A 24 24.69 -2.81 -2.73
N VAL A 25 23.46 -2.55 -3.14
CA VAL A 25 22.70 -1.37 -2.72
C VAL A 25 21.71 -1.79 -1.62
N TRP A 26 20.48 -2.09 -1.97
CA TRP A 26 19.43 -2.44 -1.00
C TRP A 26 18.49 -3.52 -1.51
N ARG A 27 18.51 -3.81 -2.83
CA ARG A 27 17.56 -4.67 -3.49
C ARG A 27 17.80 -6.14 -3.19
N VAL A 28 16.68 -6.83 -2.93
CA VAL A 28 16.65 -8.25 -2.61
C VAL A 28 15.76 -8.97 -3.62
N SER A 29 16.16 -10.14 -4.06
CA SER A 29 15.28 -11.03 -4.80
C SER A 29 14.84 -12.20 -3.95
N TYR A 30 13.61 -12.65 -4.17
CA TYR A 30 12.98 -13.75 -3.45
C TYR A 30 12.53 -14.85 -4.40
N GLU A 31 12.51 -16.09 -3.89
CA GLU A 31 12.00 -17.24 -4.60
C GLU A 31 10.45 -17.24 -4.61
N LYS A 32 9.85 -17.65 -5.72
CA LYS A 32 8.40 -17.92 -5.85
C LYS A 32 7.49 -16.70 -5.56
N LEU A 33 7.71 -15.62 -6.28
CA LEU A 33 6.83 -14.47 -6.25
C LEU A 33 5.71 -14.56 -7.31
N PRO A 34 4.49 -14.04 -7.01
CA PRO A 34 4.04 -13.59 -5.70
C PRO A 34 3.74 -14.78 -4.78
N PRO A 35 3.96 -14.65 -3.46
CA PRO A 35 3.57 -15.68 -2.49
C PRO A 35 2.04 -15.76 -2.40
N PRO A 36 1.45 -16.83 -1.84
CA PRO A 36 0.03 -16.81 -1.50
C PRO A 36 -0.30 -15.66 -0.52
N PRO A 37 -1.43 -14.95 -0.68
CA PRO A 37 -1.80 -13.86 0.24
C PRO A 37 -1.80 -14.30 1.71
N PRO A 38 -1.50 -13.39 2.66
CA PRO A 38 -1.30 -13.75 4.07
C PRO A 38 -2.54 -14.32 4.76
N HIS A 39 -3.75 -13.99 4.29
CA HIS A 39 -5.01 -14.51 4.85
C HIS A 39 -5.32 -15.95 4.42
N ILE A 40 -4.66 -16.49 3.40
CA ILE A 40 -4.88 -17.88 2.96
C ILE A 40 -4.34 -18.83 4.03
N LYS A 41 -5.18 -19.78 4.44
CA LYS A 41 -4.80 -20.78 5.45
C LYS A 41 -3.53 -21.53 5.03
N GLY A 42 -2.53 -21.51 5.92
CA GLY A 42 -1.24 -22.17 5.65
C GLY A 42 -0.31 -21.37 4.73
N SER A 43 -0.65 -20.14 4.40
CA SER A 43 0.27 -19.27 3.66
C SER A 43 1.57 -19.08 4.44
N PRO A 44 2.73 -19.33 3.82
CA PRO A 44 4.01 -19.01 4.44
C PRO A 44 4.21 -17.49 4.57
N TYR A 45 3.42 -16.70 3.84
CA TYR A 45 3.48 -15.24 3.82
C TYR A 45 2.68 -14.58 4.96
N ARG A 46 2.23 -15.34 5.95
CA ARG A 46 1.63 -14.78 7.16
C ARG A 46 2.73 -14.22 8.06
N GLY A 47 2.66 -12.92 8.33
CA GLY A 47 3.63 -12.18 9.14
C GLY A 47 3.08 -11.74 10.49
N THR A 48 3.64 -10.68 11.04
CA THR A 48 3.33 -10.14 12.37
C THR A 48 2.68 -8.75 12.34
N ASP A 49 2.54 -8.15 11.16
CA ASP A 49 1.92 -6.83 11.03
C ASP A 49 0.43 -6.87 11.35
N LYS A 50 -0.08 -5.74 11.81
CA LYS A 50 -1.47 -5.58 12.24
C LYS A 50 -2.02 -4.24 11.81
N ILE A 51 -3.35 -4.19 11.66
CA ILE A 51 -4.10 -2.94 11.66
C ILE A 51 -4.80 -2.83 13.01
N THR A 52 -4.59 -1.73 13.68
CA THR A 52 -5.21 -1.44 14.98
C THR A 52 -5.98 -0.14 14.94
N ILE A 53 -7.04 -0.08 15.75
CA ILE A 53 -7.90 1.07 15.93
C ILE A 53 -7.69 1.59 17.34
N HIS A 54 -7.49 2.89 17.46
CA HIS A 54 -7.31 3.57 18.73
C HIS A 54 -8.38 4.64 18.87
N GLU A 55 -9.02 4.72 20.02
CA GLU A 55 -10.07 5.68 20.32
C GLU A 55 -9.72 6.48 21.56
N ASP A 56 -9.93 7.78 21.48
CA ASP A 56 -9.99 8.69 22.61
C ASP A 56 -11.45 8.80 22.99
N THR A 57 -11.86 8.11 24.08
CA THR A 57 -13.28 7.93 24.41
C THR A 57 -13.86 9.10 25.15
N ASN A 58 -13.02 9.95 25.77
CA ASN A 58 -13.44 11.09 26.58
C ASN A 58 -13.00 12.46 25.99
N ASN A 59 -12.28 12.44 24.86
CA ASN A 59 -11.73 13.62 24.15
C ASN A 59 -10.71 14.42 24.98
N ASP A 60 -9.87 13.72 25.78
CA ASP A 60 -8.78 14.35 26.55
C ASP A 60 -7.43 14.37 25.82
N GLY A 61 -7.38 13.81 24.60
CA GLY A 61 -6.17 13.70 23.78
C GLY A 61 -5.38 12.42 24.04
N VAL A 62 -5.85 11.53 24.93
CA VAL A 62 -5.24 10.23 25.21
C VAL A 62 -6.10 9.13 24.58
N TYR A 63 -5.47 8.30 23.75
CA TYR A 63 -6.14 7.15 23.15
C TYR A 63 -6.19 6.02 24.17
N ASP A 64 -7.31 5.87 24.87
CA ASP A 64 -7.50 4.97 26.00
C ASP A 64 -8.13 3.63 25.63
N LYS A 65 -8.64 3.48 24.42
CA LYS A 65 -9.21 2.22 23.91
C LYS A 65 -8.50 1.75 22.67
N HIS A 66 -8.18 0.46 22.61
CA HIS A 66 -7.44 -0.17 21.52
C HIS A 66 -8.13 -1.44 21.07
N LYS A 67 -8.17 -1.65 19.76
CA LYS A 67 -8.72 -2.84 19.13
C LYS A 67 -7.83 -3.29 17.97
N VAL A 68 -7.62 -4.59 17.81
CA VAL A 68 -7.03 -5.16 16.60
C VAL A 68 -8.16 -5.37 15.59
N PHE A 69 -8.04 -4.74 14.43
CA PHE A 69 -8.94 -4.96 13.30
C PHE A 69 -8.56 -6.23 12.54
N VAL A 70 -7.29 -6.37 12.16
CA VAL A 70 -6.73 -7.55 11.52
C VAL A 70 -5.28 -7.76 11.90
N ASP A 71 -4.86 -9.01 11.98
CA ASP A 71 -3.49 -9.44 12.24
C ASP A 71 -2.96 -10.37 11.15
N GLY A 72 -1.68 -10.74 11.28
CA GLY A 72 -1.05 -11.69 10.38
C GLY A 72 -0.71 -11.13 9.00
N LEU A 73 -0.72 -9.83 8.85
CA LEU A 73 -0.23 -9.14 7.67
C LEU A 73 1.30 -9.22 7.57
N ASN A 74 1.82 -8.95 6.39
CA ASN A 74 3.26 -9.10 6.11
C ASN A 74 3.74 -7.97 5.22
N MET A 75 4.59 -7.10 5.74
CA MET A 75 5.04 -5.88 5.08
C MET A 75 3.88 -4.92 4.75
N ALA A 76 2.90 -4.83 5.65
CA ALA A 76 1.80 -3.88 5.50
C ALA A 76 2.29 -2.45 5.72
N THR A 77 2.06 -1.56 4.77
CA THR A 77 2.64 -0.21 4.76
C THR A 77 1.62 0.90 4.90
N SER A 78 0.37 0.66 4.58
CA SER A 78 -0.65 1.69 4.71
C SER A 78 -2.06 1.12 4.84
N VAL A 79 -2.92 1.93 5.43
CA VAL A 79 -4.33 1.66 5.63
C VAL A 79 -5.15 2.89 5.24
N ALA A 80 -6.27 2.67 4.58
CA ALA A 80 -7.29 3.70 4.35
C ALA A 80 -8.67 3.03 4.45
N HIS A 81 -9.66 3.74 4.94
CA HIS A 81 -11.01 3.21 5.03
C HIS A 81 -11.98 4.02 4.16
N ASP A 82 -13.00 3.36 3.69
CA ASP A 82 -14.18 3.97 3.10
C ASP A 82 -15.43 3.64 3.96
N ALA A 83 -16.62 3.91 3.43
CA ALA A 83 -17.86 3.69 4.18
C ALA A 83 -18.22 2.20 4.41
N LYS A 84 -17.51 1.26 3.77
CA LYS A 84 -17.88 -0.17 3.75
C LYS A 84 -16.75 -1.11 4.11
N GLY A 85 -15.57 -0.57 4.40
CA GLY A 85 -14.44 -1.42 4.75
C GLY A 85 -13.09 -0.72 4.69
N VAL A 86 -12.05 -1.52 4.63
CA VAL A 86 -10.67 -1.11 4.90
C VAL A 86 -9.72 -1.60 3.82
N TRP A 87 -9.07 -0.66 3.17
CA TRP A 87 -8.02 -0.88 2.20
C TRP A 87 -6.66 -1.00 2.90
N VAL A 88 -5.89 -2.00 2.51
CA VAL A 88 -4.54 -2.23 3.04
C VAL A 88 -3.56 -2.49 1.91
N THR A 89 -2.48 -1.71 1.86
CA THR A 89 -1.32 -2.05 1.05
C THR A 89 -0.47 -3.04 1.82
N ASN A 90 -0.44 -4.27 1.35
CA ASN A 90 0.38 -5.36 1.87
C ASN A 90 1.15 -5.97 0.70
N PRO A 91 2.24 -5.31 0.22
CA PRO A 91 2.96 -5.79 -0.95
C PRO A 91 3.26 -7.29 -0.88
N PRO A 92 3.08 -8.03 -1.97
CA PRO A 92 2.80 -7.54 -3.32
C PRO A 92 1.32 -7.24 -3.63
N TYR A 93 0.47 -7.07 -2.63
CA TYR A 93 -0.97 -6.96 -2.77
C TYR A 93 -1.53 -5.61 -2.34
N LEU A 94 -2.62 -5.19 -3.00
CA LEU A 94 -3.64 -4.30 -2.45
C LEU A 94 -4.85 -5.16 -2.08
N ILE A 95 -5.22 -5.17 -0.82
CA ILE A 95 -6.31 -5.99 -0.27
C ILE A 95 -7.39 -5.12 0.36
N TYR A 96 -8.63 -5.61 0.35
CA TYR A 96 -9.78 -4.94 0.91
C TYR A 96 -10.53 -5.84 1.87
N TYR A 97 -10.70 -5.39 3.09
CA TYR A 97 -11.52 -6.04 4.12
C TYR A 97 -12.87 -5.36 4.19
N LYS A 98 -13.95 -6.08 3.92
CA LYS A 98 -15.32 -5.58 4.13
C LYS A 98 -15.63 -5.47 5.62
N ASP A 99 -16.36 -4.42 5.98
CA ASP A 99 -16.92 -4.16 7.31
C ASP A 99 -18.17 -3.30 7.08
N GLU A 100 -19.20 -3.93 6.48
CA GLU A 100 -20.41 -3.22 6.01
C GLU A 100 -21.28 -2.72 7.16
N ASN A 101 -21.19 -3.37 8.32
CA ASN A 101 -21.91 -3.00 9.54
C ASN A 101 -21.13 -2.05 10.46
N SER A 102 -19.88 -1.75 10.12
CA SER A 102 -18.98 -0.86 10.86
C SER A 102 -18.77 -1.25 12.34
N ASP A 103 -18.67 -2.58 12.61
CA ASP A 103 -18.41 -3.08 13.96
C ASP A 103 -16.91 -3.28 14.25
N ASP A 104 -16.05 -2.90 13.31
CA ASP A 104 -14.60 -3.06 13.33
C ASP A 104 -14.13 -4.53 13.33
N ILE A 105 -14.92 -5.40 12.74
CA ILE A 105 -14.58 -6.80 12.53
C ILE A 105 -14.75 -7.09 11.03
N PRO A 106 -13.72 -7.59 10.34
CA PRO A 106 -13.88 -7.95 8.94
C PRO A 106 -15.01 -8.97 8.73
N ASP A 107 -15.90 -8.71 7.76
CA ASP A 107 -17.03 -9.59 7.40
C ASP A 107 -16.61 -10.95 6.80
N GLY A 108 -15.32 -11.21 6.72
CA GLY A 108 -14.76 -12.45 6.19
C GLY A 108 -13.35 -12.27 5.61
N ASN A 109 -12.99 -13.15 4.68
CA ASN A 109 -11.70 -13.05 4.00
C ASN A 109 -11.64 -11.80 3.11
N PRO A 110 -10.49 -11.12 3.07
CA PRO A 110 -10.34 -9.94 2.23
C PRO A 110 -10.34 -10.28 0.75
N GLU A 111 -10.73 -9.30 -0.06
CA GLU A 111 -10.60 -9.34 -1.50
C GLU A 111 -9.20 -8.88 -1.92
N VAL A 112 -8.56 -9.60 -2.82
CA VAL A 112 -7.28 -9.20 -3.42
C VAL A 112 -7.58 -8.43 -4.71
N HIS A 113 -7.42 -7.13 -4.68
CA HIS A 113 -7.72 -6.25 -5.83
C HIS A 113 -6.55 -6.15 -6.80
N LEU A 114 -5.35 -5.92 -6.30
CA LEU A 114 -4.13 -5.81 -7.11
C LEU A 114 -3.07 -6.77 -6.61
N THR A 115 -2.26 -7.25 -7.55
CA THR A 115 -1.05 -8.06 -7.29
C THR A 115 0.11 -7.51 -8.10
N GLY A 116 1.33 -7.61 -7.59
CA GLY A 116 2.54 -7.33 -8.36
C GLY A 116 3.33 -6.11 -7.91
N PHE A 117 3.03 -5.53 -6.76
CA PHE A 117 3.93 -4.57 -6.12
C PHE A 117 5.22 -5.27 -5.72
N GLY A 118 6.37 -4.63 -5.99
CA GLY A 118 7.67 -5.18 -5.68
C GLY A 118 7.99 -5.28 -4.20
N LEU A 119 8.95 -6.14 -3.88
CA LEU A 119 9.46 -6.38 -2.53
C LEU A 119 10.99 -6.26 -2.46
N GLU A 120 11.62 -5.76 -3.52
CA GLU A 120 13.07 -5.76 -3.69
C GLU A 120 13.80 -4.88 -2.66
N ASP A 121 13.11 -3.86 -2.15
CA ASP A 121 13.64 -2.97 -1.12
C ASP A 121 12.52 -2.51 -0.19
N SER A 122 12.57 -2.97 1.05
CA SER A 122 11.57 -2.65 2.08
C SER A 122 11.44 -1.17 2.44
N HIS A 123 12.45 -0.34 2.07
CA HIS A 123 12.41 1.11 2.25
C HIS A 123 11.69 1.84 1.11
N SER A 124 11.28 1.13 0.07
CA SER A 124 10.77 1.70 -1.19
C SER A 124 9.49 1.04 -1.69
N ILE A 125 8.91 0.11 -0.93
CA ILE A 125 7.69 -0.61 -1.32
C ILE A 125 6.49 0.31 -1.42
N ALA A 126 5.43 -0.15 -2.09
CA ALA A 126 4.17 0.59 -2.20
C ALA A 126 3.63 1.01 -0.82
N ASN A 127 3.16 2.25 -0.72
CA ASN A 127 2.77 2.87 0.55
C ASN A 127 1.69 3.94 0.37
N SER A 128 1.21 4.53 1.48
CA SER A 128 0.45 5.78 1.55
C SER A 128 -0.87 5.77 0.80
N LEU A 129 -1.83 4.98 1.29
CA LEU A 129 -3.17 4.97 0.72
C LEU A 129 -3.98 6.20 1.12
N VAL A 130 -4.61 6.84 0.14
CA VAL A 130 -5.60 7.90 0.33
C VAL A 130 -6.80 7.64 -0.58
N VAL A 131 -8.00 7.69 0.00
CA VAL A 131 -9.25 7.60 -0.77
C VAL A 131 -9.64 9.00 -1.24
N GLY A 132 -9.64 9.20 -2.55
CA GLY A 132 -10.04 10.44 -3.18
C GLY A 132 -11.56 10.61 -3.29
N ALA A 133 -12.03 11.84 -3.24
CA ALA A 133 -13.44 12.17 -3.44
C ALA A 133 -13.95 11.82 -4.86
N ASP A 134 -13.05 11.56 -5.78
CA ASP A 134 -13.31 11.13 -7.16
C ASP A 134 -13.52 9.60 -7.30
N GLY A 135 -13.49 8.88 -6.17
CA GLY A 135 -13.65 7.43 -6.12
C GLY A 135 -12.42 6.63 -6.55
N TRP A 136 -11.26 7.27 -6.64
CA TRP A 136 -9.98 6.60 -6.79
C TRP A 136 -9.26 6.47 -5.45
N ILE A 137 -8.51 5.40 -5.33
CA ILE A 137 -7.56 5.18 -4.26
C ILE A 137 -6.17 5.51 -4.80
N TYR A 138 -5.47 6.38 -4.12
CA TYR A 138 -4.12 6.81 -4.50
C TYR A 138 -3.08 6.19 -3.57
N GLY A 139 -1.90 5.97 -4.10
CA GLY A 139 -0.75 5.51 -3.35
C GLY A 139 0.56 5.89 -4.01
N ALA A 140 1.64 5.69 -3.30
CA ALA A 140 3.00 5.93 -3.78
C ALA A 140 3.79 4.64 -3.88
N GLN A 141 4.85 4.67 -4.67
CA GLN A 141 5.89 3.66 -4.72
C GLN A 141 7.26 4.33 -4.77
N GLY A 142 8.16 3.86 -3.93
CA GLY A 142 9.49 4.43 -3.79
C GLY A 142 10.46 4.04 -4.92
N SER A 143 11.75 4.32 -4.71
CA SER A 143 12.74 4.41 -5.80
C SER A 143 13.29 3.08 -6.31
N THR A 144 13.49 2.11 -5.44
CA THR A 144 14.31 0.91 -5.72
C THR A 144 13.52 -0.38 -5.85
N VAL A 145 12.21 -0.28 -5.99
CA VAL A 145 11.32 -1.40 -6.29
C VAL A 145 10.67 -1.23 -7.65
N SER A 146 10.43 -2.32 -8.32
CA SER A 146 9.62 -2.40 -9.52
C SER A 146 8.22 -2.88 -9.19
N ALA A 147 7.31 -2.74 -10.15
CA ALA A 147 5.98 -3.33 -10.05
C ALA A 147 5.56 -3.90 -11.40
N SER A 148 4.75 -4.94 -11.35
CA SER A 148 4.14 -5.60 -12.50
C SER A 148 2.69 -5.89 -12.14
N ILE A 149 1.86 -4.84 -12.18
CA ILE A 149 0.53 -4.84 -11.58
C ILE A 149 -0.48 -5.58 -12.45
N ILE A 150 -1.20 -6.50 -11.80
CA ILE A 150 -2.35 -7.22 -12.34
C ILE A 150 -3.59 -6.84 -11.54
N GLU A 151 -4.65 -6.49 -12.25
CA GLU A 151 -5.99 -6.22 -11.70
C GLU A 151 -6.73 -7.55 -11.52
N ASN A 152 -6.75 -8.07 -10.29
CA ASN A 152 -7.21 -9.44 -10.02
C ASN A 152 -8.72 -9.64 -10.24
N LEU A 153 -9.53 -8.61 -10.05
CA LEU A 153 -10.99 -8.67 -10.21
C LEU A 153 -11.47 -8.36 -11.63
N SER A 154 -10.58 -7.99 -12.53
CA SER A 154 -10.93 -7.76 -13.94
C SER A 154 -11.23 -9.09 -14.63
N LYS A 155 -12.34 -9.13 -15.41
CA LYS A 155 -12.72 -10.29 -16.20
C LYS A 155 -11.72 -10.55 -17.34
N ASP A 156 -11.30 -9.48 -17.99
CA ASP A 156 -10.31 -9.49 -19.05
C ASP A 156 -8.98 -9.00 -18.49
N LYS A 157 -8.15 -9.94 -18.04
CA LYS A 157 -6.80 -9.62 -17.56
C LYS A 157 -5.92 -9.26 -18.75
N GLY A 158 -5.66 -7.97 -18.91
CA GLY A 158 -4.65 -7.48 -19.83
C GLY A 158 -3.23 -7.84 -19.41
N PRO A 159 -2.22 -7.44 -20.20
CA PRO A 159 -0.83 -7.56 -19.78
C PRO A 159 -0.61 -6.72 -18.51
N PRO A 160 0.32 -7.14 -17.64
CA PRO A 160 0.61 -6.38 -16.42
C PRO A 160 1.10 -4.96 -16.74
N ILE A 161 0.71 -4.02 -15.90
CA ILE A 161 1.21 -2.64 -15.98
C ILE A 161 2.52 -2.56 -15.21
N VAL A 162 3.60 -2.34 -15.96
CA VAL A 162 4.97 -2.36 -15.42
C VAL A 162 5.44 -0.96 -15.06
N SER A 163 6.08 -0.81 -13.90
CA SER A 163 6.76 0.41 -13.50
C SER A 163 8.10 0.12 -12.82
N MET A 164 9.00 1.10 -12.86
CA MET A 164 10.34 1.03 -12.25
C MET A 164 10.42 1.80 -10.92
N GLY A 165 9.29 1.95 -10.23
CA GLY A 165 9.20 2.74 -9.01
C GLY A 165 9.20 4.25 -9.24
N GLN A 166 9.33 5.03 -8.16
CA GLN A 166 9.25 6.49 -8.19
C GLN A 166 8.01 6.97 -8.93
N ASN A 167 6.84 6.59 -8.42
CA ASN A 167 5.58 6.97 -9.02
C ASN A 167 4.48 7.16 -7.97
N ILE A 168 3.49 7.93 -8.38
CA ILE A 168 2.18 7.97 -7.76
C ILE A 168 1.26 7.12 -8.64
N TRP A 169 0.61 6.18 -8.04
CA TRP A 169 -0.36 5.31 -8.69
C TRP A 169 -1.76 5.55 -8.16
N ARG A 170 -2.78 5.06 -8.88
CA ARG A 170 -4.15 5.05 -8.39
C ARG A 170 -4.91 3.84 -8.88
N TYR A 171 -5.91 3.45 -8.12
CA TYR A 171 -6.80 2.35 -8.43
C TYR A 171 -8.26 2.77 -8.27
N ASN A 172 -9.11 2.43 -9.25
CA ASN A 172 -10.55 2.62 -9.17
C ASN A 172 -11.25 1.28 -8.94
N PRO A 173 -11.79 1.01 -7.74
CA PRO A 173 -12.39 -0.28 -7.42
C PRO A 173 -13.68 -0.56 -8.19
N HIS A 174 -14.46 0.47 -8.56
CA HIS A 174 -15.70 0.30 -9.32
C HIS A 174 -15.45 -0.12 -10.77
N ARG A 175 -14.29 0.26 -11.32
CA ARG A 175 -13.89 -0.06 -12.70
C ARG A 175 -12.86 -1.17 -12.76
N ASN A 176 -12.38 -1.64 -11.61
CA ASN A 176 -11.23 -2.54 -11.49
C ASN A 176 -10.05 -2.07 -12.33
N LYS A 177 -9.68 -0.79 -12.21
CA LYS A 177 -8.69 -0.17 -13.07
C LYS A 177 -7.55 0.46 -12.29
N TYR A 178 -6.34 0.00 -12.55
CA TYR A 178 -5.10 0.59 -12.06
C TYR A 178 -4.50 1.54 -13.11
N GLU A 179 -3.90 2.63 -12.66
CA GLU A 179 -3.16 3.57 -13.51
C GLU A 179 -1.93 4.10 -12.77
N ILE A 180 -0.83 4.28 -13.48
CA ILE A 180 0.26 5.15 -13.04
C ILE A 180 -0.24 6.58 -13.23
N PHE A 181 -0.37 7.33 -12.14
CA PHE A 181 -0.90 8.70 -12.17
C PHE A 181 0.17 9.69 -12.63
N ALA A 182 1.37 9.60 -12.06
CA ALA A 182 2.53 10.39 -12.43
C ALA A 182 3.81 9.66 -12.04
N GLU A 183 4.92 9.95 -12.71
CA GLU A 183 6.20 9.33 -12.46
C GLU A 183 7.25 10.34 -11.99
N GLY A 184 8.31 9.83 -11.34
CA GLY A 184 9.47 10.61 -10.95
C GLY A 184 9.44 11.07 -9.51
N GLY A 185 10.31 12.00 -9.16
CA GLY A 185 10.65 12.35 -7.79
C GLY A 185 11.75 11.47 -7.22
N GLY A 186 11.76 11.30 -5.92
CA GLY A 186 12.69 10.40 -5.21
C GLY A 186 11.98 9.18 -4.63
N ASN A 187 12.46 8.71 -3.50
CA ASN A 187 11.81 7.65 -2.75
C ASN A 187 10.56 8.22 -2.04
N ALA A 188 9.42 8.11 -2.70
CA ALA A 188 8.18 8.71 -2.24
C ALA A 188 7.61 7.96 -1.02
N PHE A 189 7.32 8.73 0.02
CA PHE A 189 6.54 8.32 1.19
C PHE A 189 5.56 9.42 1.54
N GLY A 190 4.29 9.09 1.59
CA GLY A 190 3.21 10.06 1.76
C GLY A 190 2.55 10.45 0.44
N VAL A 191 1.25 10.36 0.38
CA VAL A 191 0.40 10.94 -0.67
C VAL A 191 -0.72 11.68 0.03
N GLU A 192 -0.90 12.94 -0.34
CA GLU A 192 -1.96 13.75 0.22
C GLU A 192 -2.76 14.42 -0.90
N LEU A 193 -4.05 14.55 -0.68
CA LEU A 193 -4.96 15.30 -1.54
C LEU A 193 -5.43 16.55 -0.81
N ASP A 194 -5.33 17.70 -1.48
CA ASP A 194 -5.96 18.89 -0.96
C ASP A 194 -7.47 18.94 -1.27
N SER A 195 -8.15 19.96 -0.75
CA SER A 195 -9.59 20.15 -0.96
C SER A 195 -10.01 20.36 -2.42
N LYS A 196 -9.07 20.56 -3.33
CA LYS A 196 -9.29 20.70 -4.77
C LYS A 196 -8.93 19.42 -5.53
N GLY A 197 -8.56 18.33 -4.83
CA GLY A 197 -8.14 17.06 -5.43
C GLY A 197 -6.74 17.10 -6.06
N ARG A 198 -5.91 18.08 -5.71
CA ARG A 198 -4.52 18.14 -6.18
C ARG A 198 -3.68 17.21 -5.32
N ILE A 199 -2.73 16.52 -5.95
CA ILE A 199 -1.95 15.46 -5.35
C ILE A 199 -0.56 15.96 -5.02
N TYR A 200 -0.15 15.72 -3.79
CA TYR A 200 1.17 16.05 -3.27
C TYR A 200 1.82 14.79 -2.69
N SER A 201 3.12 14.67 -2.89
CA SER A 201 3.92 13.64 -2.23
C SER A 201 5.28 14.18 -1.89
N GLY A 202 5.75 13.87 -0.68
CA GLY A 202 7.12 14.07 -0.27
C GLY A 202 8.02 12.93 -0.71
N HIS A 203 9.30 13.19 -0.78
CA HIS A 203 10.31 12.17 -1.05
C HIS A 203 11.66 12.54 -0.43
N ASN A 204 12.51 11.57 -0.26
CA ASN A 204 13.89 11.80 0.07
C ASN A 204 14.76 11.81 -1.21
N GLY A 205 15.87 12.49 -1.16
CA GLY A 205 16.79 12.64 -2.29
C GLY A 205 16.47 13.83 -3.19
N GLY A 206 17.48 14.32 -3.91
CA GLY A 206 17.39 15.47 -4.78
C GLY A 206 17.28 16.83 -4.08
N ASP A 207 17.06 17.87 -4.87
CA ASP A 207 17.06 19.26 -4.42
C ASP A 207 15.73 19.72 -3.82
N THR A 208 14.65 18.96 -4.06
CA THR A 208 13.29 19.25 -3.55
C THR A 208 12.88 18.22 -2.50
N ARG A 209 11.91 18.57 -1.65
CA ARG A 209 11.34 17.66 -0.66
C ARG A 209 10.03 17.04 -1.10
N GLY A 210 9.50 17.43 -2.25
CA GLY A 210 8.27 16.89 -2.81
C GLY A 210 7.78 17.69 -4.00
N PHE A 211 6.73 17.19 -4.60
CA PHE A 211 6.08 17.78 -5.77
C PHE A 211 4.56 17.83 -5.61
N HIS A 212 3.96 18.79 -6.31
CA HIS A 212 2.58 18.70 -6.75
C HIS A 212 2.56 17.83 -8.01
N TYR A 213 1.96 16.66 -7.94
CA TYR A 213 1.90 15.71 -9.05
C TYR A 213 0.69 15.98 -9.93
N VAL A 214 0.92 16.12 -11.24
CA VAL A 214 -0.12 16.29 -12.25
C VAL A 214 -0.24 14.99 -13.04
N LYS A 215 -1.46 14.58 -13.38
CA LYS A 215 -1.70 13.34 -14.11
C LYS A 215 -0.91 13.28 -15.42
N GLY A 216 -0.17 12.19 -15.63
CA GLY A 216 0.65 11.97 -16.81
C GLY A 216 1.97 12.74 -16.84
N SER A 217 2.30 13.45 -15.75
CA SER A 217 3.58 14.16 -15.66
C SER A 217 4.73 13.23 -15.32
N TYR A 218 5.92 13.67 -15.70
CA TYR A 218 7.18 13.04 -15.34
C TYR A 218 8.09 14.07 -14.65
N TYR A 219 8.50 13.76 -13.45
CA TYR A 219 9.42 14.57 -12.66
C TYR A 219 10.81 13.94 -12.66
N GLN A 220 11.84 14.75 -12.47
CA GLN A 220 13.20 14.23 -12.42
C GLN A 220 13.31 13.17 -11.33
N LYS A 221 13.79 12.00 -11.72
CA LYS A 221 14.10 10.91 -10.77
C LYS A 221 15.44 11.20 -10.10
N ASN A 222 15.41 11.24 -8.78
CA ASN A 222 16.59 11.40 -7.95
C ASN A 222 16.83 10.10 -7.17
N TRP A 223 18.08 9.72 -7.08
CA TRP A 223 18.54 8.50 -6.43
C TRP A 223 19.14 8.81 -5.07
#